data_800563de92305121692def0b33d1700e
#
_entry.id   800563de92305121692def0b33d1700e
#
_cell.length_a   1.000
_cell.length_b   1.000
_cell.length_c   1.000
_cell.angle_alpha   90.00
_cell.angle_beta   90.00
_cell.angle_gamma   90.00
#
_symmetry.space_group_name_H-M   'P 1'
#
loop_
_entity.id
_entity.type
_entity.pdbx_description
1 polymer ?
#
loop_
_entity_poly.entity_id
_entity_poly.type
_entity_poly.pdbx_seq_one_letter_code
_entity_poly.pdbx_strand_id
1 'polypeptide(L)'
;MVLATTIWGSLHPMSKLALRELGPIQVAMFRVLLAGLTLTVIMALRGQIGEIRHELRVRPATMAGLGLLSFFLSSGSSTAALFYLPASVNSLLVNVSPLFVALGLIVLSRGRVHAGVIVGVLVGLIGLIVVVFGENTASFGTLALSPPGVALALVSSATWAAYIALGQRVMSKTNPHAVVVASSVFGLIPWLLITGFSGGALALAHLPVTEWLLLLYVGIIGTGLPYLFWTVALTRLSTATVAVFQYTIPFWAIVFSALLLGEPITVPLILGGAGIVAGIAITQRAPKFPEKAGASSHT
;
A
#
# COMPACT_ATOMS: atom_id res chain seq x y z
N MET A 1 0.56 -14.58 6.96
CA MET A 1 -0.11 -13.71 5.96
C MET A 1 -1.54 -13.34 6.36
N VAL A 2 -2.42 -14.26 6.74
CA VAL A 2 -3.81 -13.95 7.13
C VAL A 2 -3.85 -12.79 8.14
N LEU A 3 -3.13 -12.88 9.25
CA LEU A 3 -3.09 -11.81 10.26
C LEU A 3 -2.62 -10.47 9.68
N ALA A 4 -1.59 -10.48 8.82
CA ALA A 4 -1.12 -9.25 8.19
C ALA A 4 -2.19 -8.58 7.32
N THR A 5 -2.90 -9.36 6.50
CA THR A 5 -3.92 -8.81 5.59
C THR A 5 -5.19 -8.37 6.31
N THR A 6 -5.57 -9.07 7.39
CA THR A 6 -6.68 -8.65 8.26
C THR A 6 -6.36 -7.30 8.91
N ILE A 7 -5.16 -7.16 9.49
CA ILE A 7 -4.73 -5.91 10.12
C ILE A 7 -4.60 -4.79 9.08
N TRP A 8 -4.02 -5.06 7.89
CA TRP A 8 -3.99 -4.06 6.82
C TRP A 8 -5.38 -3.63 6.34
N GLY A 9 -6.34 -4.57 6.34
CA GLY A 9 -7.73 -4.23 6.04
C GLY A 9 -8.33 -3.23 7.03
N SER A 10 -8.06 -3.40 8.32
CA SER A 10 -8.53 -2.48 9.36
C SER A 10 -7.86 -1.10 9.33
N LEU A 11 -6.68 -0.98 8.68
CA LEU A 11 -5.90 0.25 8.61
C LEU A 11 -6.69 1.41 7.97
N HIS A 12 -7.46 1.12 6.90
CA HIS A 12 -8.21 2.16 6.18
C HIS A 12 -9.31 2.80 7.05
N PRO A 13 -10.24 2.02 7.66
CA PRO A 13 -11.25 2.62 8.53
C PRO A 13 -10.66 3.25 9.80
N MET A 14 -9.61 2.68 10.39
CA MET A 14 -8.96 3.27 11.56
C MET A 14 -8.24 4.58 11.23
N SER A 15 -7.58 4.66 10.05
CA SER A 15 -7.02 5.92 9.57
C SER A 15 -8.11 6.97 9.30
N LYS A 16 -9.27 6.55 8.77
CA LYS A 16 -10.40 7.45 8.54
C LYS A 16 -10.99 7.99 9.84
N LEU A 17 -11.01 7.19 10.90
CA LEU A 17 -11.38 7.68 12.25
C LEU A 17 -10.41 8.76 12.73
N ALA A 18 -9.10 8.55 12.60
CA ALA A 18 -8.09 9.53 12.99
C ALA A 18 -8.18 10.84 12.17
N LEU A 19 -8.66 10.77 10.92
CA LEU A 19 -8.87 11.96 10.07
C LEU A 19 -10.05 12.85 10.50
N ARG A 20 -10.84 12.46 11.50
CA ARG A 20 -11.93 13.29 12.03
C ARG A 20 -11.39 14.51 12.80
N GLU A 21 -10.28 14.35 13.50
CA GLU A 21 -9.66 15.37 14.35
C GLU A 21 -8.30 15.83 13.79
N LEU A 22 -7.65 14.99 12.96
CA LEU A 22 -6.31 15.24 12.43
C LEU A 22 -6.35 15.43 10.91
N GLY A 23 -5.43 16.24 10.42
CA GLY A 23 -5.22 16.36 8.97
C GLY A 23 -4.49 15.15 8.38
N PRO A 24 -4.61 14.93 7.06
CA PRO A 24 -3.95 13.80 6.39
C PRO A 24 -2.42 13.81 6.54
N ILE A 25 -1.80 14.97 6.68
CA ILE A 25 -0.35 15.11 6.88
C ILE A 25 0.07 14.50 8.22
N GLN A 26 -0.62 14.84 9.31
CA GLN A 26 -0.32 14.33 10.64
C GLN A 26 -0.52 12.81 10.70
N VAL A 27 -1.65 12.31 10.21
CA VAL A 27 -1.94 10.86 10.19
C VAL A 27 -0.89 10.10 9.37
N ALA A 28 -0.53 10.59 8.18
CA ALA A 28 0.49 9.96 7.34
C ALA A 28 1.88 9.99 7.98
N MET A 29 2.26 11.13 8.57
CA MET A 29 3.54 11.28 9.27
C MET A 29 3.67 10.30 10.44
N PHE A 30 2.67 10.27 11.35
CA PHE A 30 2.71 9.37 12.51
C PHE A 30 2.66 7.90 12.11
N ARG A 31 1.89 7.57 11.07
CA ARG A 31 1.85 6.24 10.50
C ARG A 31 3.25 5.76 10.08
N VAL A 32 4.00 6.58 9.35
CA VAL A 32 5.36 6.25 8.88
C VAL A 32 6.35 6.24 10.04
N LEU A 33 6.31 7.24 10.91
CA LEU A 33 7.18 7.36 12.07
C LEU A 33 7.05 6.15 13.00
N LEU A 34 5.85 5.85 13.44
CA LEU A 34 5.60 4.76 14.40
C LEU A 34 5.86 3.38 13.78
N ALA A 35 5.54 3.19 12.49
CA ALA A 35 5.89 1.96 11.79
C ALA A 35 7.41 1.77 11.68
N GLY A 36 8.14 2.81 11.29
CA GLY A 36 9.61 2.80 11.22
C GLY A 36 10.25 2.54 12.58
N LEU A 37 9.76 3.21 13.64
CA LEU A 37 10.23 2.98 15.01
C LEU A 37 9.96 1.54 15.46
N THR A 38 8.76 1.03 15.24
CA THR A 38 8.39 -0.36 15.61
C THR A 38 9.34 -1.37 14.98
N LEU A 39 9.56 -1.27 13.68
CA LEU A 39 10.45 -2.17 12.96
C LEU A 39 11.91 -1.99 13.39
N THR A 40 12.35 -0.75 13.65
CA THR A 40 13.70 -0.47 14.14
C THR A 40 13.93 -1.10 15.51
N VAL A 41 12.97 -0.96 16.44
CA VAL A 41 13.05 -1.60 17.77
C VAL A 41 13.11 -3.12 17.65
N ILE A 42 12.27 -3.72 16.81
CA ILE A 42 12.29 -5.18 16.58
C ILE A 42 13.65 -5.63 16.02
N MET A 43 14.23 -4.90 15.07
CA MET A 43 15.55 -5.21 14.53
C MET A 43 16.67 -4.99 15.55
N ALA A 44 16.55 -3.98 16.41
CA ALA A 44 17.49 -3.73 17.52
C ALA A 44 17.49 -4.90 18.50
N LEU A 45 16.31 -5.36 18.93
CA LEU A 45 16.16 -6.52 19.82
C LEU A 45 16.70 -7.82 19.22
N ARG A 46 16.76 -7.92 17.88
CA ARG A 46 17.36 -9.05 17.16
C ARG A 46 18.85 -8.87 16.86
N GLY A 47 19.47 -7.78 17.29
CA GLY A 47 20.88 -7.49 17.01
C GLY A 47 21.18 -7.12 15.55
N GLN A 48 20.16 -6.74 14.75
CA GLN A 48 20.27 -6.52 13.31
C GLN A 48 20.39 -5.04 12.89
N ILE A 49 20.69 -4.14 13.81
CA ILE A 49 20.90 -2.70 13.51
C ILE A 49 22.02 -2.47 12.48
N GLY A 50 23.05 -3.32 12.49
CA GLY A 50 24.15 -3.26 11.53
C GLY A 50 23.68 -3.35 10.08
N GLU A 51 22.65 -4.15 9.80
CA GLU A 51 22.09 -4.33 8.45
C GLU A 51 21.38 -3.06 7.96
N ILE A 52 20.67 -2.36 8.84
CA ILE A 52 20.04 -1.05 8.53
C ILE A 52 21.12 -0.03 8.15
N ARG A 53 22.18 0.07 8.99
CA ARG A 53 23.31 0.96 8.73
C ARG A 53 24.04 0.64 7.43
N HIS A 54 24.15 -0.64 7.10
CA HIS A 54 24.74 -1.11 5.85
C HIS A 54 23.93 -0.60 4.65
N GLU A 55 22.60 -0.80 4.62
CA GLU A 55 21.74 -0.35 3.52
C GLU A 55 21.76 1.19 3.37
N LEU A 56 21.73 1.92 4.47
CA LEU A 56 21.80 3.39 4.47
C LEU A 56 23.14 3.91 3.91
N ARG A 57 24.24 3.18 4.10
CA ARG A 57 25.58 3.58 3.61
C ARG A 57 25.84 3.14 2.19
N VAL A 58 25.47 1.92 1.84
CA VAL A 58 25.85 1.32 0.55
C VAL A 58 24.89 1.72 -0.57
N ARG A 59 23.60 1.95 -0.24
CA ARG A 59 22.57 2.23 -1.25
C ARG A 59 21.65 3.40 -0.87
N PRO A 60 22.19 4.55 -0.43
CA PRO A 60 21.37 5.66 0.08
C PRO A 60 20.34 6.16 -0.96
N ALA A 61 20.73 6.31 -2.22
CA ALA A 61 19.84 6.76 -3.27
C ALA A 61 18.70 5.76 -3.54
N THR A 62 18.98 4.46 -3.47
CA THR A 62 17.95 3.43 -3.62
C THR A 62 16.97 3.46 -2.44
N MET A 63 17.49 3.57 -1.21
CA MET A 63 16.65 3.67 -0.01
C MET A 63 15.81 4.94 -0.03
N ALA A 64 16.37 6.07 -0.49
CA ALA A 64 15.64 7.31 -0.68
C ALA A 64 14.52 7.16 -1.73
N GLY A 65 14.80 6.59 -2.89
CA GLY A 65 13.79 6.33 -3.92
C GLY A 65 12.66 5.41 -3.43
N LEU A 66 13.00 4.30 -2.76
CA LEU A 66 12.02 3.39 -2.17
C LEU A 66 11.21 4.07 -1.05
N GLY A 67 11.86 4.89 -0.22
CA GLY A 67 11.22 5.66 0.85
C GLY A 67 10.22 6.67 0.31
N LEU A 68 10.60 7.43 -0.71
CA LEU A 68 9.72 8.39 -1.37
C LEU A 68 8.51 7.69 -2.02
N LEU A 69 8.72 6.56 -2.69
CA LEU A 69 7.62 5.83 -3.35
C LEU A 69 6.63 5.24 -2.36
N SER A 70 7.09 4.54 -1.32
CA SER A 70 6.23 3.81 -0.40
C SER A 70 5.74 4.69 0.76
N PHE A 71 6.68 5.27 1.52
CA PHE A 71 6.37 5.90 2.79
C PHE A 71 5.95 7.37 2.65
N PHE A 72 6.32 8.05 1.58
CA PHE A 72 5.86 9.41 1.31
C PHE A 72 4.69 9.41 0.33
N LEU A 73 4.91 9.04 -0.93
CA LEU A 73 3.90 9.16 -1.98
C LEU A 73 2.75 8.17 -1.78
N SER A 74 3.02 6.87 -1.65
CA SER A 74 1.95 5.88 -1.54
C SER A 74 1.18 6.02 -0.23
N SER A 75 1.87 6.10 0.91
CA SER A 75 1.23 6.25 2.21
C SER A 75 0.46 7.58 2.32
N GLY A 76 1.07 8.67 1.85
CA GLY A 76 0.47 10.00 1.87
C GLY A 76 -0.75 10.12 0.99
N SER A 77 -0.64 9.68 -0.27
CA SER A 77 -1.77 9.72 -1.21
C SER A 77 -2.92 8.83 -0.74
N SER A 78 -2.64 7.64 -0.19
CA SER A 78 -3.68 6.77 0.39
C SER A 78 -4.39 7.44 1.57
N THR A 79 -3.63 8.07 2.47
CA THR A 79 -4.21 8.76 3.64
C THR A 79 -4.99 10.00 3.21
N ALA A 80 -4.48 10.79 2.26
CA ALA A 80 -5.18 11.93 1.71
C ALA A 80 -6.46 11.53 0.95
N ALA A 81 -6.44 10.40 0.22
CA ALA A 81 -7.61 9.87 -0.46
C ALA A 81 -8.75 9.53 0.51
N LEU A 82 -8.45 9.05 1.72
CA LEU A 82 -9.44 8.76 2.76
C LEU A 82 -10.21 10.01 3.22
N PHE A 83 -9.65 11.19 3.05
CA PHE A 83 -10.38 12.44 3.32
C PHE A 83 -11.56 12.62 2.36
N TYR A 84 -11.43 12.12 1.13
CA TYR A 84 -12.39 12.29 0.04
C TYR A 84 -13.25 11.07 -0.25
N LEU A 85 -12.79 9.86 0.14
CA LEU A 85 -13.41 8.59 -0.22
C LEU A 85 -13.87 7.80 1.00
N PRO A 86 -14.89 6.92 0.86
CA PRO A 86 -15.14 5.85 1.81
C PRO A 86 -13.88 4.98 2.00
N ALA A 87 -13.68 4.44 3.20
CA ALA A 87 -12.49 3.65 3.51
C ALA A 87 -12.49 2.31 2.76
N SER A 88 -13.67 1.73 2.54
CA SER A 88 -13.90 0.54 1.71
C SER A 88 -13.46 0.76 0.26
N VAL A 89 -13.90 1.85 -0.35
CA VAL A 89 -13.53 2.24 -1.73
C VAL A 89 -12.05 2.53 -1.83
N ASN A 90 -11.50 3.34 -0.92
CA ASN A 90 -10.07 3.65 -0.91
C ASN A 90 -9.22 2.37 -0.84
N SER A 91 -9.60 1.40 0.00
CA SER A 91 -8.88 0.13 0.08
C SER A 91 -8.89 -0.63 -1.24
N LEU A 92 -10.02 -0.69 -1.94
CA LEU A 92 -10.09 -1.32 -3.27
C LEU A 92 -9.15 -0.64 -4.27
N LEU A 93 -9.22 0.70 -4.37
CA LEU A 93 -8.44 1.48 -5.34
C LEU A 93 -6.93 1.39 -5.08
N VAL A 94 -6.50 1.44 -3.82
CA VAL A 94 -5.08 1.32 -3.45
C VAL A 94 -4.56 -0.09 -3.74
N ASN A 95 -5.39 -1.12 -3.61
CA ASN A 95 -4.98 -2.50 -3.85
C ASN A 95 -5.03 -2.94 -5.33
N VAL A 96 -5.29 -2.04 -6.29
CA VAL A 96 -5.14 -2.33 -7.74
C VAL A 96 -3.67 -2.29 -8.20
N SER A 97 -2.71 -2.07 -7.31
CA SER A 97 -1.28 -2.01 -7.62
C SER A 97 -0.74 -3.16 -8.49
N PRO A 98 -1.21 -4.42 -8.39
CA PRO A 98 -0.79 -5.47 -9.30
C PRO A 98 -1.19 -5.23 -10.76
N LEU A 99 -2.28 -4.48 -11.02
CA LEU A 99 -2.65 -4.08 -12.38
C LEU A 99 -1.65 -3.05 -12.93
N PHE A 100 -1.16 -2.13 -12.10
CA PHE A 100 -0.09 -1.19 -12.50
C PHE A 100 1.23 -1.92 -12.78
N VAL A 101 1.58 -2.95 -12.01
CA VAL A 101 2.74 -3.81 -12.31
C VAL A 101 2.56 -4.49 -13.66
N ALA A 102 1.37 -5.03 -13.94
CA ALA A 102 1.06 -5.68 -15.20
C ALA A 102 1.08 -4.70 -16.39
N LEU A 103 0.51 -3.50 -16.23
CA LEU A 103 0.58 -2.44 -17.23
C LEU A 103 2.03 -2.03 -17.52
N GLY A 104 2.85 -1.86 -16.48
CA GLY A 104 4.27 -1.61 -16.62
C GLY A 104 4.98 -2.71 -17.41
N LEU A 105 4.65 -3.96 -17.16
CA LEU A 105 5.18 -5.10 -17.90
C LEU A 105 4.77 -5.06 -19.38
N ILE A 106 3.51 -4.76 -19.70
CA ILE A 106 3.01 -4.63 -21.07
C ILE A 106 3.78 -3.54 -21.83
N VAL A 107 3.98 -2.38 -21.21
CA VAL A 107 4.69 -1.24 -21.81
C VAL A 107 6.16 -1.58 -22.03
N LEU A 108 6.86 -2.10 -21.01
CA LEU A 108 8.28 -2.43 -21.07
C LEU A 108 8.61 -3.57 -22.03
N SER A 109 7.73 -4.56 -22.17
CA SER A 109 7.88 -5.69 -23.09
C SER A 109 7.46 -5.36 -24.53
N ARG A 110 7.07 -4.12 -24.81
CA ARG A 110 6.55 -3.65 -26.12
C ARG A 110 5.39 -4.52 -26.64
N GLY A 111 4.46 -4.87 -25.75
CA GLY A 111 3.27 -5.66 -26.08
C GLY A 111 3.51 -7.17 -26.23
N ARG A 112 4.72 -7.65 -26.02
CA ARG A 112 5.03 -9.08 -26.03
C ARG A 112 4.71 -9.71 -24.66
N VAL A 113 3.44 -9.78 -24.32
CA VAL A 113 2.94 -10.40 -23.07
C VAL A 113 1.92 -11.47 -23.39
N HIS A 114 1.77 -12.42 -22.46
CA HIS A 114 0.76 -13.45 -22.61
C HIS A 114 -0.66 -12.83 -22.61
N ALA A 115 -1.54 -13.31 -23.50
CA ALA A 115 -2.92 -12.77 -23.61
C ALA A 115 -3.66 -12.73 -22.27
N GLY A 116 -3.41 -13.70 -21.37
CA GLY A 116 -3.96 -13.70 -20.02
C GLY A 116 -3.62 -12.47 -19.19
N VAL A 117 -2.45 -11.85 -19.39
CA VAL A 117 -2.08 -10.59 -18.71
C VAL A 117 -3.00 -9.47 -19.20
N ILE A 118 -3.19 -9.37 -20.51
CA ILE A 118 -4.05 -8.33 -21.12
C ILE A 118 -5.50 -8.51 -20.66
N VAL A 119 -6.04 -9.74 -20.74
CA VAL A 119 -7.40 -10.06 -20.28
C VAL A 119 -7.56 -9.73 -18.80
N GLY A 120 -6.60 -10.12 -17.95
CA GLY A 120 -6.66 -9.82 -16.53
C GLY A 120 -6.65 -8.32 -16.23
N VAL A 121 -5.82 -7.54 -16.93
CA VAL A 121 -5.83 -6.08 -16.81
C VAL A 121 -7.16 -5.49 -17.25
N LEU A 122 -7.73 -5.92 -18.36
CA LEU A 122 -9.03 -5.42 -18.85
C LEU A 122 -10.16 -5.74 -17.86
N VAL A 123 -10.23 -6.97 -17.35
CA VAL A 123 -11.22 -7.37 -16.33
C VAL A 123 -11.07 -6.52 -15.06
N GLY A 124 -9.83 -6.31 -14.58
CA GLY A 124 -9.57 -5.48 -13.42
C GLY A 124 -9.94 -4.00 -13.63
N LEU A 125 -9.69 -3.46 -14.82
CA LEU A 125 -10.09 -2.08 -15.17
C LEU A 125 -11.60 -1.93 -15.27
N ILE A 126 -12.32 -2.93 -15.81
CA ILE A 126 -13.79 -2.94 -15.82
C ILE A 126 -14.31 -2.95 -14.37
N GLY A 127 -13.74 -3.80 -13.50
CA GLY A 127 -14.07 -3.80 -12.07
C GLY A 127 -13.84 -2.44 -11.41
N LEU A 128 -12.74 -1.77 -11.71
CA LEU A 128 -12.44 -0.43 -11.24
C LEU A 128 -13.49 0.60 -11.69
N ILE A 129 -13.87 0.56 -12.97
CA ILE A 129 -14.91 1.41 -13.54
C ILE A 129 -16.25 1.17 -12.84
N VAL A 130 -16.62 -0.10 -12.59
CA VAL A 130 -17.86 -0.45 -11.87
C VAL A 130 -17.86 0.12 -10.45
N VAL A 131 -16.73 0.07 -9.70
CA VAL A 131 -16.65 0.70 -8.38
C VAL A 131 -16.82 2.21 -8.50
N VAL A 132 -16.02 2.87 -9.34
CA VAL A 132 -15.97 4.35 -9.39
C VAL A 132 -17.29 4.93 -9.88
N PHE A 133 -17.85 4.41 -10.97
CA PHE A 133 -19.08 4.96 -11.55
C PHE A 133 -20.34 4.39 -10.90
N GLY A 134 -20.31 3.12 -10.47
CA GLY A 134 -21.42 2.49 -9.81
C GLY A 134 -21.72 3.10 -8.44
N GLU A 135 -20.68 3.42 -7.64
CA GLU A 135 -20.86 4.13 -6.37
C GLU A 135 -21.47 5.52 -6.58
N ASN A 136 -21.07 6.24 -7.65
CA ASN A 136 -21.64 7.53 -7.97
C ASN A 136 -23.14 7.47 -8.33
N THR A 137 -23.59 6.35 -8.95
CA THR A 137 -25.00 6.16 -9.31
C THR A 137 -25.84 5.59 -8.18
N ALA A 138 -25.25 4.70 -7.35
CA ALA A 138 -25.95 4.06 -6.23
C ALA A 138 -26.24 5.03 -5.06
N SER A 139 -25.44 6.06 -4.93
CA SER A 139 -25.50 6.97 -3.76
C SER A 139 -26.50 8.12 -3.91
N PHE A 140 -27.40 8.14 -4.89
CA PHE A 140 -28.46 9.15 -5.06
C PHE A 140 -28.08 10.57 -4.61
N GLY A 141 -26.88 11.05 -5.04
CA GLY A 141 -26.45 12.44 -4.81
C GLY A 141 -25.73 12.75 -3.49
N THR A 142 -25.60 11.82 -2.55
CA THR A 142 -25.00 12.11 -1.23
C THR A 142 -23.54 11.65 -1.06
N LEU A 143 -23.03 10.77 -1.91
CA LEU A 143 -21.68 10.22 -1.85
C LEU A 143 -21.03 10.05 -3.23
N ALA A 144 -21.20 11.03 -4.12
CA ALA A 144 -20.45 11.04 -5.37
C ALA A 144 -18.94 10.95 -5.05
N LEU A 145 -18.26 9.92 -5.58
CA LEU A 145 -16.84 9.76 -5.36
C LEU A 145 -16.08 10.96 -5.91
N SER A 146 -15.35 11.61 -5.04
CA SER A 146 -14.54 12.79 -5.40
C SER A 146 -13.45 12.41 -6.40
N PRO A 147 -13.37 13.01 -7.59
CA PRO A 147 -12.30 12.73 -8.54
C PRO A 147 -10.89 12.94 -7.98
N PRO A 148 -10.60 13.97 -7.16
CA PRO A 148 -9.33 14.08 -6.46
C PRO A 148 -9.03 12.89 -5.57
N GLY A 149 -10.02 12.36 -4.84
CA GLY A 149 -9.85 11.18 -3.98
C GLY A 149 -9.50 9.93 -4.79
N VAL A 150 -10.20 9.69 -5.90
CA VAL A 150 -9.90 8.58 -6.83
C VAL A 150 -8.49 8.71 -7.39
N ALA A 151 -8.10 9.91 -7.85
CA ALA A 151 -6.76 10.16 -8.38
C ALA A 151 -5.68 9.89 -7.33
N LEU A 152 -5.85 10.36 -6.09
CA LEU A 152 -4.92 10.12 -4.99
C LEU A 152 -4.80 8.62 -4.66
N ALA A 153 -5.90 7.87 -4.63
CA ALA A 153 -5.88 6.43 -4.39
C ALA A 153 -5.14 5.68 -5.51
N LEU A 154 -5.33 6.08 -6.77
CA LEU A 154 -4.62 5.49 -7.91
C LEU A 154 -3.12 5.86 -7.93
N VAL A 155 -2.76 7.10 -7.55
CA VAL A 155 -1.36 7.50 -7.34
C VAL A 155 -0.72 6.65 -6.26
N SER A 156 -1.41 6.43 -5.12
CA SER A 156 -0.94 5.53 -4.08
C SER A 156 -0.68 4.13 -4.62
N SER A 157 -1.61 3.59 -5.39
CA SER A 157 -1.50 2.26 -6.00
C SER A 157 -0.33 2.15 -6.98
N ALA A 158 -0.16 3.15 -7.85
CA ALA A 158 0.92 3.18 -8.84
C ALA A 158 2.30 3.31 -8.18
N THR A 159 2.44 4.18 -7.17
CA THR A 159 3.70 4.36 -6.43
C THR A 159 4.04 3.13 -5.58
N TRP A 160 3.04 2.45 -5.01
CA TRP A 160 3.22 1.16 -4.35
C TRP A 160 3.68 0.07 -5.34
N ALA A 161 3.10 0.02 -6.54
CA ALA A 161 3.52 -0.89 -7.60
C ALA A 161 5.00 -0.67 -8.00
N ALA A 162 5.40 0.60 -8.14
CA ALA A 162 6.79 0.95 -8.42
C ALA A 162 7.72 0.55 -7.27
N TYR A 163 7.32 0.78 -6.00
CA TYR A 163 8.05 0.33 -4.82
C TYR A 163 8.26 -1.19 -4.83
N ILE A 164 7.21 -1.98 -5.08
CA ILE A 164 7.32 -3.45 -5.16
C ILE A 164 8.29 -3.85 -6.28
N ALA A 165 8.12 -3.30 -7.49
CA ALA A 165 8.93 -3.67 -8.66
C ALA A 165 10.43 -3.35 -8.48
N LEU A 166 10.75 -2.19 -7.91
CA LEU A 166 12.12 -1.77 -7.64
C LEU A 166 12.70 -2.42 -6.38
N GLY A 167 11.90 -2.47 -5.32
CA GLY A 167 12.30 -3.01 -4.01
C GLY A 167 12.57 -4.51 -4.06
N GLN A 168 11.83 -5.28 -4.85
CA GLN A 168 12.00 -6.72 -4.97
C GLN A 168 13.44 -7.10 -5.41
N ARG A 169 14.06 -6.31 -6.30
CA ARG A 169 15.45 -6.54 -6.76
C ARG A 169 16.47 -6.39 -5.62
N VAL A 170 16.20 -5.52 -4.67
CA VAL A 170 17.07 -5.27 -3.51
C VAL A 170 16.76 -6.29 -2.40
N MET A 171 15.48 -6.47 -2.06
CA MET A 171 15.03 -7.38 -1.01
C MET A 171 15.38 -8.84 -1.27
N SER A 172 15.52 -9.24 -2.52
CA SER A 172 15.96 -10.60 -2.88
C SER A 172 17.45 -10.87 -2.59
N LYS A 173 18.24 -9.83 -2.35
CA LYS A 173 19.71 -9.92 -2.13
C LYS A 173 20.13 -9.52 -0.72
N THR A 174 19.22 -8.99 0.08
CA THR A 174 19.50 -8.44 1.41
C THR A 174 18.34 -8.75 2.37
N ASN A 175 18.50 -8.38 3.63
CA ASN A 175 17.40 -8.51 4.61
C ASN A 175 16.25 -7.57 4.26
N PRO A 176 15.04 -8.07 3.92
CA PRO A 176 13.90 -7.22 3.56
C PRO A 176 13.50 -6.25 4.68
N HIS A 177 13.66 -6.63 5.95
CA HIS A 177 13.36 -5.75 7.08
C HIS A 177 14.29 -4.54 7.11
N ALA A 178 15.58 -4.73 6.84
CA ALA A 178 16.56 -3.65 6.77
C ALA A 178 16.23 -2.66 5.66
N VAL A 179 15.81 -3.16 4.49
CA VAL A 179 15.38 -2.32 3.36
C VAL A 179 14.15 -1.49 3.73
N VAL A 180 13.14 -2.11 4.36
CA VAL A 180 11.92 -1.41 4.80
C VAL A 180 12.24 -0.30 5.80
N VAL A 181 13.06 -0.60 6.82
CA VAL A 181 13.44 0.39 7.85
C VAL A 181 14.31 1.49 7.23
N ALA A 182 15.35 1.15 6.47
CA ALA A 182 16.22 2.14 5.85
C ALA A 182 15.45 3.07 4.89
N SER A 183 14.51 2.53 4.12
CA SER A 183 13.68 3.35 3.23
C SER A 183 12.67 4.20 4.01
N SER A 184 12.11 3.72 5.13
CA SER A 184 11.18 4.52 5.94
C SER A 184 11.83 5.78 6.53
N VAL A 185 13.13 5.74 6.85
CA VAL A 185 13.89 6.92 7.29
C VAL A 185 13.83 8.03 6.24
N PHE A 186 14.12 7.72 4.99
CA PHE A 186 14.05 8.70 3.91
C PHE A 186 12.62 9.13 3.58
N GLY A 187 11.66 8.22 3.66
CA GLY A 187 10.25 8.57 3.45
C GLY A 187 9.65 9.44 4.54
N LEU A 188 10.23 9.43 5.74
CA LEU A 188 9.82 10.29 6.86
C LEU A 188 10.30 11.74 6.70
N ILE A 189 11.45 11.97 6.06
CA ILE A 189 12.05 13.31 5.92
C ILE A 189 11.06 14.32 5.31
N PRO A 190 10.41 14.08 4.16
CA PRO A 190 9.45 15.04 3.61
C PRO A 190 8.29 15.34 4.58
N TRP A 191 7.80 14.35 5.33
CA TRP A 191 6.75 14.55 6.32
C TRP A 191 7.17 15.48 7.46
N LEU A 192 8.38 15.30 7.97
CA LEU A 192 8.94 16.18 9.02
C LEU A 192 9.11 17.61 8.50
N LEU A 193 9.60 17.78 7.28
CA LEU A 193 9.72 19.09 6.66
C LEU A 193 8.36 19.77 6.50
N ILE A 194 7.37 19.08 5.91
CA ILE A 194 6.02 19.64 5.72
C ILE A 194 5.38 20.00 7.05
N THR A 195 5.47 19.12 8.06
CA THR A 195 4.89 19.37 9.40
C THR A 195 5.60 20.50 10.13
N GLY A 196 6.92 20.58 10.01
CA GLY A 196 7.72 21.65 10.58
C GLY A 196 7.35 23.02 10.00
N PHE A 197 7.19 23.12 8.69
CA PHE A 197 6.81 24.37 8.03
C PHE A 197 5.33 24.75 8.23
N SER A 198 4.43 23.79 8.42
CA SER A 198 2.98 24.04 8.56
C SER A 198 2.53 24.38 9.98
N GLY A 199 3.45 24.42 10.96
CA GLY A 199 3.09 24.65 12.37
C GLY A 199 2.28 23.51 13.00
N GLY A 200 2.16 22.37 12.31
CA GLY A 200 1.34 21.23 12.74
C GLY A 200 1.79 20.57 14.06
N ALA A 201 2.99 20.87 14.54
CA ALA A 201 3.46 20.40 15.84
C ALA A 201 2.65 20.94 17.03
N LEU A 202 2.13 22.16 16.93
CA LEU A 202 1.31 22.78 17.98
C LEU A 202 -0.05 22.12 18.14
N ALA A 203 -0.63 21.61 17.05
CA ALA A 203 -1.92 20.91 17.08
C ALA A 203 -1.86 19.58 17.87
N LEU A 204 -0.67 19.00 18.02
CA LEU A 204 -0.47 17.73 18.70
C LEU A 204 -0.51 17.84 20.22
N ALA A 205 -0.22 19.01 20.80
CA ALA A 205 -0.12 19.21 22.24
C ALA A 205 -1.47 19.08 22.98
N HIS A 206 -2.57 19.21 22.26
CA HIS A 206 -3.93 19.22 22.81
C HIS A 206 -4.81 18.04 22.33
N LEU A 207 -4.19 17.01 21.73
CA LEU A 207 -4.94 15.85 21.25
C LEU A 207 -5.51 15.03 22.40
N PRO A 208 -6.79 14.64 22.32
CA PRO A 208 -7.39 13.71 23.27
C PRO A 208 -6.68 12.34 23.23
N VAL A 209 -6.77 11.60 24.34
CA VAL A 209 -6.14 10.28 24.47
C VAL A 209 -6.62 9.31 23.36
N THR A 210 -7.87 9.41 22.98
CA THR A 210 -8.47 8.59 21.91
C THR A 210 -7.73 8.75 20.59
N GLU A 211 -7.33 9.97 20.22
CA GLU A 211 -6.60 10.24 18.99
C GLU A 211 -5.17 9.69 19.05
N TRP A 212 -4.52 9.79 20.20
CA TRP A 212 -3.22 9.14 20.40
C TRP A 212 -3.31 7.62 20.27
N LEU A 213 -4.35 6.99 20.81
CA LEU A 213 -4.58 5.55 20.64
C LEU A 213 -4.83 5.18 19.18
N LEU A 214 -5.56 6.00 18.42
CA LEU A 214 -5.76 5.78 16.99
C LEU A 214 -4.44 5.92 16.21
N LEU A 215 -3.62 6.92 16.50
CA LEU A 215 -2.30 7.08 15.87
C LEU A 215 -1.37 5.91 16.19
N LEU A 216 -1.33 5.48 17.45
CA LEU A 216 -0.56 4.29 17.87
C LEU A 216 -1.06 3.04 17.14
N TYR A 217 -2.38 2.86 17.03
CA TYR A 217 -2.95 1.76 16.27
C TYR A 217 -2.52 1.82 14.80
N VAL A 218 -2.74 2.94 14.12
CA VAL A 218 -2.46 3.12 12.69
C VAL A 218 -0.97 2.91 12.38
N GLY A 219 -0.09 3.42 13.24
CA GLY A 219 1.36 3.32 13.04
C GLY A 219 1.94 1.96 13.42
N ILE A 220 1.69 1.51 14.65
CA ILE A 220 2.29 0.28 15.19
C ILE A 220 1.56 -0.95 14.66
N ILE A 221 0.26 -1.05 14.98
CA ILE A 221 -0.55 -2.24 14.67
C ILE A 221 -0.90 -2.25 13.18
N GLY A 222 -1.47 -1.17 12.66
CA GLY A 222 -1.98 -1.09 11.29
C GLY A 222 -0.91 -1.05 10.21
N THR A 223 0.32 -0.63 10.54
CA THR A 223 1.39 -0.50 9.55
C THR A 223 2.64 -1.30 9.94
N GLY A 224 3.22 -1.07 11.11
CA GLY A 224 4.48 -1.71 11.52
C GLY A 224 4.41 -3.24 11.56
N LEU A 225 3.45 -3.79 12.29
CA LEU A 225 3.30 -5.25 12.40
C LEU A 225 2.96 -5.94 11.07
N PRO A 226 2.05 -5.44 10.21
CA PRO A 226 1.82 -6.05 8.91
C PRO A 226 3.06 -6.04 8.01
N TYR A 227 3.87 -4.97 8.01
CA TYR A 227 5.15 -4.97 7.30
C TYR A 227 6.10 -6.05 7.82
N LEU A 228 6.17 -6.25 9.15
CA LEU A 228 6.95 -7.33 9.75
C LEU A 228 6.46 -8.69 9.26
N PHE A 229 5.16 -8.96 9.32
CA PHE A 229 4.60 -10.24 8.91
C PHE A 229 4.74 -10.46 7.39
N TRP A 230 4.59 -9.42 6.59
CA TRP A 230 4.77 -9.46 5.14
C TRP A 230 6.22 -9.79 4.75
N THR A 231 7.19 -9.13 5.37
CA THR A 231 8.61 -9.40 5.12
C THR A 231 9.02 -10.80 5.59
N VAL A 232 8.51 -11.27 6.73
CA VAL A 232 8.68 -12.68 7.16
C VAL A 232 8.04 -13.65 6.16
N ALA A 233 6.87 -13.32 5.62
CA ALA A 233 6.22 -14.16 4.62
C ALA A 233 7.03 -14.25 3.33
N LEU A 234 7.65 -13.14 2.88
CA LEU A 234 8.51 -13.13 1.69
C LEU A 234 9.74 -14.04 1.83
N THR A 235 10.22 -14.29 3.05
CA THR A 235 11.34 -15.21 3.28
C THR A 235 10.92 -16.68 3.37
N ARG A 236 9.63 -16.98 3.54
CA ARG A 236 9.12 -18.33 3.78
C ARG A 236 8.16 -18.86 2.73
N LEU A 237 7.51 -17.97 1.98
CA LEU A 237 6.48 -18.30 1.00
C LEU A 237 6.88 -17.80 -0.37
N SER A 238 6.35 -18.42 -1.42
CA SER A 238 6.51 -17.91 -2.77
C SER A 238 5.86 -16.52 -2.91
N THR A 239 6.45 -15.66 -3.73
CA THR A 239 5.89 -14.33 -4.02
C THR A 239 4.45 -14.41 -4.52
N ALA A 240 4.11 -15.45 -5.29
CA ALA A 240 2.76 -15.68 -5.77
C ALA A 240 1.78 -15.98 -4.61
N THR A 241 2.19 -16.79 -3.63
CA THR A 241 1.38 -17.08 -2.44
C THR A 241 1.14 -15.81 -1.63
N VAL A 242 2.20 -15.02 -1.37
CA VAL A 242 2.09 -13.74 -0.65
C VAL A 242 1.10 -12.80 -1.34
N ALA A 243 1.18 -12.71 -2.67
CA ALA A 243 0.28 -11.87 -3.46
C ALA A 243 -1.19 -12.32 -3.38
N VAL A 244 -1.47 -13.63 -3.38
CA VAL A 244 -2.84 -14.14 -3.24
C VAL A 244 -3.46 -13.70 -1.90
N PHE A 245 -2.70 -13.75 -0.82
CA PHE A 245 -3.20 -13.27 0.47
C PHE A 245 -3.51 -11.76 0.46
N GLN A 246 -2.76 -10.94 -0.27
CA GLN A 246 -3.02 -9.50 -0.35
C GLN A 246 -4.40 -9.17 -0.94
N TYR A 247 -5.00 -10.06 -1.75
CA TYR A 247 -6.37 -9.87 -2.26
C TYR A 247 -7.44 -9.92 -1.17
N THR A 248 -7.12 -10.43 0.01
CA THR A 248 -8.06 -10.42 1.14
C THR A 248 -8.09 -9.08 1.87
N ILE A 249 -7.14 -8.16 1.61
CA ILE A 249 -7.09 -6.84 2.26
C ILE A 249 -8.37 -6.04 2.00
N PRO A 250 -8.84 -5.85 0.74
CA PRO A 250 -10.07 -5.13 0.48
C PRO A 250 -11.30 -5.77 1.14
N PHE A 251 -11.36 -7.10 1.18
CA PHE A 251 -12.45 -7.81 1.88
C PHE A 251 -12.52 -7.39 3.35
N TRP A 252 -11.39 -7.48 4.07
CA TRP A 252 -11.34 -7.06 5.47
C TRP A 252 -11.61 -5.57 5.64
N ALA A 253 -11.14 -4.73 4.71
CA ALA A 253 -11.41 -3.30 4.76
C ALA A 253 -12.91 -2.99 4.62
N ILE A 254 -13.63 -3.67 3.72
CA ILE A 254 -15.08 -3.52 3.59
C ILE A 254 -15.78 -3.94 4.89
N VAL A 255 -15.42 -5.11 5.44
CA VAL A 255 -16.00 -5.60 6.70
C VAL A 255 -15.77 -4.60 7.84
N PHE A 256 -14.53 -4.16 8.06
CA PHE A 256 -14.22 -3.22 9.14
C PHE A 256 -14.80 -1.82 8.89
N SER A 257 -14.88 -1.36 7.65
CA SER A 257 -15.52 -0.08 7.32
C SER A 257 -17.02 -0.11 7.60
N ALA A 258 -17.70 -1.20 7.29
CA ALA A 258 -19.11 -1.38 7.62
C ALA A 258 -19.31 -1.40 9.15
N LEU A 259 -18.49 -2.14 9.89
CA LEU A 259 -18.60 -2.30 11.34
C LEU A 259 -18.21 -1.04 12.12
N LEU A 260 -17.15 -0.34 11.74
CA LEU A 260 -16.57 0.76 12.51
C LEU A 260 -17.06 2.15 12.06
N LEU A 261 -17.39 2.29 10.77
CA LEU A 261 -17.78 3.57 10.18
C LEU A 261 -19.25 3.59 9.74
N GLY A 262 -19.93 2.44 9.73
CA GLY A 262 -21.29 2.33 9.18
C GLY A 262 -21.34 2.52 7.66
N GLU A 263 -20.21 2.28 6.94
CA GLU A 263 -20.20 2.40 5.48
C GLU A 263 -21.09 1.31 4.85
N PRO A 264 -21.99 1.67 3.91
CA PRO A 264 -22.87 0.70 3.27
C PRO A 264 -22.07 -0.25 2.37
N ILE A 265 -22.44 -1.51 2.39
CA ILE A 265 -21.91 -2.50 1.43
C ILE A 265 -22.84 -2.49 0.20
N THR A 266 -22.41 -1.79 -0.84
CA THR A 266 -23.21 -1.60 -2.06
C THR A 266 -22.96 -2.70 -3.08
N VAL A 267 -23.89 -2.89 -4.01
CA VAL A 267 -23.74 -3.84 -5.11
C VAL A 267 -22.57 -3.49 -6.02
N PRO A 268 -22.35 -2.21 -6.44
CA PRO A 268 -21.16 -1.82 -7.20
C PRO A 268 -19.84 -2.12 -6.48
N LEU A 269 -19.78 -1.92 -5.16
CA LEU A 269 -18.60 -2.22 -4.35
C LEU A 269 -18.24 -3.72 -4.42
N ILE A 270 -19.25 -4.59 -4.28
CA ILE A 270 -19.05 -6.05 -4.32
C ILE A 270 -18.68 -6.50 -5.74
N LEU A 271 -19.49 -6.14 -6.75
CA LEU A 271 -19.27 -6.62 -8.12
C LEU A 271 -17.98 -6.05 -8.73
N GLY A 272 -17.73 -4.75 -8.54
CA GLY A 272 -16.52 -4.13 -9.01
C GLY A 272 -15.28 -4.62 -8.26
N GLY A 273 -15.36 -4.79 -6.94
CA GLY A 273 -14.31 -5.38 -6.13
C GLY A 273 -13.98 -6.83 -6.55
N ALA A 274 -14.99 -7.65 -6.78
CA ALA A 274 -14.81 -9.00 -7.32
C ALA A 274 -14.15 -8.97 -8.71
N GLY A 275 -14.55 -8.04 -9.59
CA GLY A 275 -13.92 -7.82 -10.89
C GLY A 275 -12.43 -7.44 -10.79
N ILE A 276 -12.07 -6.53 -9.87
CA ILE A 276 -10.68 -6.17 -9.61
C ILE A 276 -9.89 -7.41 -9.16
N VAL A 277 -10.38 -8.14 -8.17
CA VAL A 277 -9.70 -9.34 -7.64
C VAL A 277 -9.57 -10.42 -8.73
N ALA A 278 -10.61 -10.67 -9.50
CA ALA A 278 -10.58 -11.62 -10.61
C ALA A 278 -9.55 -11.21 -11.68
N GLY A 279 -9.53 -9.93 -12.07
CA GLY A 279 -8.56 -9.39 -13.03
C GLY A 279 -7.13 -9.59 -12.57
N ILE A 280 -6.83 -9.28 -11.31
CA ILE A 280 -5.51 -9.48 -10.71
C ILE A 280 -5.17 -10.98 -10.67
N ALA A 281 -6.10 -11.85 -10.28
CA ALA A 281 -5.89 -13.29 -10.23
C ALA A 281 -5.58 -13.88 -11.64
N ILE A 282 -6.31 -13.45 -12.67
CA ILE A 282 -6.05 -13.84 -14.07
C ILE A 282 -4.64 -13.39 -14.49
N THR A 283 -4.30 -12.14 -14.24
CA THR A 283 -2.98 -11.57 -14.58
C THR A 283 -1.83 -12.37 -13.96
N GLN A 284 -1.98 -12.79 -12.70
CA GLN A 284 -0.91 -13.50 -11.98
C GLN A 284 -0.78 -14.98 -12.36
N ARG A 285 -1.87 -15.61 -12.83
CA ARG A 285 -1.87 -16.98 -13.33
C ARG A 285 -1.33 -17.10 -14.76
N ALA A 286 -1.24 -15.98 -15.49
CA ALA A 286 -0.69 -15.97 -16.83
C ALA A 286 0.77 -16.46 -16.82
N PRO A 287 1.20 -17.32 -17.76
CA PRO A 287 2.56 -17.79 -17.83
C PRO A 287 3.53 -16.62 -17.90
N LYS A 288 4.55 -16.64 -17.04
CA LYS A 288 5.67 -15.71 -17.16
C LYS A 288 6.47 -16.09 -18.42
N PHE A 289 6.88 -15.09 -19.19
CA PHE A 289 7.83 -15.37 -20.29
C PHE A 289 9.05 -16.10 -19.74
N PRO A 290 9.57 -17.13 -20.43
CA PRO A 290 10.86 -17.68 -20.12
C PRO A 290 11.84 -16.50 -20.18
N GLU A 291 12.47 -16.21 -19.06
CA GLU A 291 13.66 -15.35 -19.01
C GLU A 291 14.59 -15.91 -20.08
N LYS A 292 15.04 -15.08 -21.05
CA LYS A 292 15.94 -15.55 -22.10
C LYS A 292 17.04 -16.34 -21.42
N ALA A 293 17.01 -17.65 -21.60
CA ALA A 293 18.11 -18.54 -21.23
C ALA A 293 19.36 -17.90 -21.79
N GLY A 294 20.30 -17.63 -20.89
CA GLY A 294 21.44 -16.78 -21.10
C GLY A 294 22.10 -16.97 -22.44
N ALA A 295 22.67 -15.92 -22.95
CA ALA A 295 23.88 -16.00 -23.74
C ALA A 295 24.96 -16.75 -22.90
N SER A 296 24.81 -18.07 -22.81
CA SER A 296 25.89 -18.98 -22.41
C SER A 296 26.54 -19.43 -23.69
N SER A 297 27.85 -19.24 -23.71
CA SER A 297 28.83 -19.85 -24.62
C SER A 297 28.91 -19.25 -26.03
N HIS A 298 29.92 -18.42 -26.24
CA HIS A 298 30.89 -18.82 -27.30
C HIS A 298 32.27 -18.37 -26.88
N THR A 299 33.10 -19.43 -26.64
CA THR A 299 34.58 -19.60 -26.71
C THR A 299 35.42 -18.55 -26.04
#